data_4d39227cbc07625fe040c1f2c64b25bf
#
_entry.id   4d39227cbc07625fe040c1f2c64b25bf
#
_cell.length_a   1.000
_cell.length_b   1.000
_cell.length_c   1.000
_cell.angle_alpha   90.00
_cell.angle_beta   90.00
_cell.angle_gamma   90.00
#
_symmetry.space_group_name_H-M   'P 1'
#
loop_
_entity.id
_entity.type
_entity.pdbx_description
1 polymer ?
#
loop_
_entity_poly.entity_id
_entity_poly.type
_entity_poly.pdbx_seq_one_letter_code
_entity_poly.pdbx_strand_id
1 'polypeptide(L)'
;SAEQVYRADSLGVIRSGAQWLTMLSLGWLIARWRKARPKSLLDNSPLATLLQRLVPLNRLPMMLEQKQLHALAVTASSYSSGEHVTFFNAAGKVDPWPRSQRIAVPSPLGYEHLLASSAIPFIFPPTRVDGEGQAGWYGDGSMRQTAPLSPAIHLGAERLLIIGAGRMHGPPVQPPPDEAPPTL
;
A
#
# COMPACT_ATOMS: atom_id res chain seq x y z
N SER A 1 -68.69 -12.33 28.12
CA SER A 1 -67.73 -12.58 27.01
C SER A 1 -66.75 -11.44 26.82
N ALA A 2 -66.19 -10.91 27.91
CA ALA A 2 -65.16 -9.89 27.86
C ALA A 2 -63.77 -10.42 28.30
N GLU A 3 -63.61 -11.70 28.52
CA GLU A 3 -62.36 -12.30 29.01
C GLU A 3 -61.47 -12.95 28.00
N GLN A 4 -61.82 -12.94 26.70
CA GLN A 4 -61.02 -13.58 25.64
C GLN A 4 -60.15 -12.63 24.80
N VAL A 5 -60.14 -11.34 25.11
CA VAL A 5 -59.37 -10.37 24.31
C VAL A 5 -58.00 -10.03 24.90
N TYR A 6 -57.68 -10.46 26.10
CA TYR A 6 -56.47 -10.07 26.82
C TYR A 6 -55.35 -11.14 26.92
N ARG A 7 -55.38 -12.20 26.12
CA ARG A 7 -54.39 -13.29 26.21
C ARG A 7 -53.45 -13.44 25.00
N ALA A 8 -53.50 -12.57 24.03
CA ALA A 8 -52.71 -12.74 22.79
C ALA A 8 -51.48 -11.83 22.68
N ASP A 9 -51.23 -10.89 23.58
CA ASP A 9 -50.19 -9.86 23.28
C ASP A 9 -48.88 -9.94 24.09
N SER A 10 -48.80 -10.79 25.11
CA SER A 10 -47.55 -10.83 25.90
C SER A 10 -46.37 -11.52 25.18
N LEU A 11 -46.63 -12.47 24.33
CA LEU A 11 -45.60 -13.16 23.52
C LEU A 11 -45.18 -12.36 22.28
N GLY A 12 -46.08 -11.54 21.75
CA GLY A 12 -45.79 -10.61 20.63
C GLY A 12 -44.89 -9.47 21.04
N VAL A 13 -45.09 -8.90 22.22
CA VAL A 13 -44.28 -7.78 22.74
C VAL A 13 -42.86 -8.23 23.11
N ILE A 14 -42.71 -9.46 23.68
CA ILE A 14 -41.39 -10.00 24.00
C ILE A 14 -40.61 -10.32 22.74
N ARG A 15 -41.27 -10.83 21.68
CA ARG A 15 -40.64 -11.17 20.40
C ARG A 15 -40.21 -9.92 19.60
N SER A 16 -41.03 -8.87 19.59
CA SER A 16 -40.65 -7.59 18.97
C SER A 16 -39.60 -6.85 19.79
N GLY A 17 -39.62 -6.86 21.11
CA GLY A 17 -38.58 -6.30 21.96
C GLY A 17 -37.20 -6.93 21.74
N ALA A 18 -37.14 -8.27 21.60
CA ALA A 18 -35.89 -8.98 21.30
C ALA A 18 -35.36 -8.64 19.89
N GLN A 19 -36.22 -8.47 18.89
CA GLN A 19 -35.82 -8.04 17.53
C GLN A 19 -35.31 -6.61 17.53
N TRP A 20 -35.90 -5.69 18.32
CA TRP A 20 -35.41 -4.31 18.44
C TRP A 20 -34.05 -4.25 19.14
N LEU A 21 -33.81 -5.06 20.17
CA LEU A 21 -32.54 -5.13 20.88
C LEU A 21 -31.43 -5.71 19.97
N THR A 22 -31.74 -6.70 19.14
CA THR A 22 -30.76 -7.24 18.16
C THR A 22 -30.48 -6.25 17.03
N MET A 23 -31.48 -5.52 16.54
CA MET A 23 -31.26 -4.44 15.56
C MET A 23 -30.47 -3.26 16.15
N LEU A 24 -30.72 -2.87 17.38
CA LEU A 24 -29.96 -1.82 18.07
C LEU A 24 -28.51 -2.23 18.33
N SER A 25 -28.26 -3.50 18.70
CA SER A 25 -26.90 -4.00 18.88
C SER A 25 -26.15 -4.13 17.55
N LEU A 26 -26.80 -4.59 16.47
CA LEU A 26 -26.22 -4.60 15.13
C LEU A 26 -25.97 -3.19 14.60
N GLY A 27 -26.93 -2.27 14.81
CA GLY A 27 -26.78 -0.86 14.45
C GLY A 27 -25.63 -0.18 15.17
N TRP A 28 -25.44 -0.47 16.48
CA TRP A 28 -24.32 0.02 17.27
C TRP A 28 -22.98 -0.60 16.80
N LEU A 29 -22.96 -1.89 16.47
CA LEU A 29 -21.79 -2.57 15.92
C LEU A 29 -21.39 -1.98 14.56
N ILE A 30 -22.38 -1.74 13.68
CA ILE A 30 -22.17 -1.10 12.37
C ILE A 30 -21.74 0.35 12.52
N ALA A 31 -22.33 1.09 13.50
CA ALA A 31 -21.92 2.46 13.79
C ALA A 31 -20.51 2.53 14.39
N ARG A 32 -20.12 1.54 15.21
CA ARG A 32 -18.76 1.39 15.73
C ARG A 32 -17.77 1.00 14.63
N TRP A 33 -18.18 0.14 13.69
CA TRP A 33 -17.40 -0.19 12.48
C TRP A 33 -17.24 1.02 11.55
N ARG A 34 -18.28 1.85 11.39
CA ARG A 34 -18.20 3.10 10.61
C ARG A 34 -17.35 4.17 11.28
N LYS A 35 -17.23 4.18 12.61
CA LYS A 35 -16.29 5.05 13.35
C LYS A 35 -14.86 4.54 13.31
N ALA A 36 -14.64 3.24 13.34
CA ALA A 36 -13.38 2.61 13.00
C ALA A 36 -13.31 2.56 11.47
N ARG A 37 -12.85 3.62 10.82
CA ARG A 37 -12.44 3.56 9.41
C ARG A 37 -11.21 2.67 9.39
N PRO A 38 -11.29 1.39 8.98
CA PRO A 38 -10.09 0.57 8.83
C PRO A 38 -9.27 1.22 7.73
N LYS A 39 -8.16 1.83 8.08
CA LYS A 39 -7.25 2.45 7.11
C LYS A 39 -6.54 1.39 6.27
N SER A 40 -6.54 0.14 6.74
CA SER A 40 -5.87 -1.00 6.13
C SER A 40 -6.31 -2.30 6.81
N LEU A 41 -6.09 -3.43 6.14
CA LEU A 41 -6.35 -4.77 6.68
C LEU A 41 -5.26 -5.24 7.65
N LEU A 42 -4.01 -4.85 7.40
CA LEU A 42 -2.85 -5.26 8.18
C LEU A 42 -2.13 -4.03 8.76
N ASP A 43 -1.41 -4.29 9.85
CA ASP A 43 -0.48 -3.34 10.48
C ASP A 43 0.92 -3.54 9.89
N ASN A 44 1.60 -2.45 9.53
CA ASN A 44 2.96 -2.47 9.00
C ASN A 44 4.05 -2.22 10.07
N SER A 45 3.67 -2.10 11.35
CA SER A 45 4.63 -1.88 12.45
C SER A 45 5.70 -2.97 12.56
N PRO A 46 5.39 -4.29 12.36
CA PRO A 46 6.41 -5.32 12.34
C PRO A 46 7.42 -5.15 11.21
N LEU A 47 6.96 -4.72 10.03
CA LEU A 47 7.81 -4.42 8.88
C LEU A 47 8.73 -3.22 9.18
N ALA A 48 8.20 -2.17 9.80
CA ALA A 48 8.99 -1.01 10.20
C ALA A 48 10.14 -1.41 11.13
N THR A 49 9.85 -2.23 12.15
CA THR A 49 10.84 -2.75 13.07
C THR A 49 11.90 -3.61 12.37
N LEU A 50 11.47 -4.46 11.45
CA LEU A 50 12.37 -5.32 10.67
C LEU A 50 13.31 -4.49 9.79
N LEU A 51 12.78 -3.49 9.07
CA LEU A 51 13.56 -2.59 8.23
C LEU A 51 14.61 -1.82 9.05
N GLN A 52 14.22 -1.27 10.20
CA GLN A 52 15.16 -0.58 11.09
C GLN A 52 16.29 -1.48 11.57
N ARG A 53 16.01 -2.76 11.77
CA ARG A 53 17.02 -3.75 12.22
C ARG A 53 17.93 -4.20 11.08
N LEU A 54 17.41 -4.38 9.87
CA LEU A 54 18.15 -5.01 8.75
C LEU A 54 18.78 -4.01 7.81
N VAL A 55 18.20 -2.82 7.63
CA VAL A 55 18.63 -1.82 6.65
C VAL A 55 19.25 -0.64 7.37
N PRO A 56 20.59 -0.53 7.44
CA PRO A 56 21.27 0.55 8.15
C PRO A 56 21.29 1.85 7.34
N LEU A 57 20.12 2.50 7.16
CA LEU A 57 20.01 3.75 6.38
C LEU A 57 20.86 4.90 6.95
N ASN A 58 21.19 4.85 8.24
CA ASN A 58 22.08 5.81 8.87
C ASN A 58 23.50 5.81 8.27
N ARG A 59 23.90 4.72 7.61
CA ARG A 59 25.21 4.62 6.91
C ARG A 59 25.16 5.16 5.48
N LEU A 60 23.99 5.42 4.94
CA LEU A 60 23.80 5.84 3.56
C LEU A 60 24.62 7.09 3.19
N PRO A 61 24.62 8.18 3.99
CA PRO A 61 25.43 9.36 3.69
C PRO A 61 26.92 9.04 3.54
N MET A 62 27.47 8.29 4.49
CA MET A 62 28.87 7.87 4.47
C MET A 62 29.21 7.01 3.25
N MET A 63 28.33 6.08 2.87
CA MET A 63 28.54 5.21 1.70
C MET A 63 28.52 6.01 0.39
N LEU A 64 27.70 7.02 0.32
CA LEU A 64 27.64 7.94 -0.83
C LEU A 64 28.91 8.82 -0.89
N GLU A 65 29.34 9.41 0.23
CA GLU A 65 30.58 10.20 0.33
C GLU A 65 31.80 9.39 -0.05
N GLN A 66 31.91 8.16 0.44
CA GLN A 66 33.02 7.25 0.13
C GLN A 66 32.89 6.59 -1.26
N LYS A 67 31.87 6.93 -2.04
CA LYS A 67 31.58 6.36 -3.37
C LYS A 67 31.46 4.83 -3.38
N GLN A 68 31.13 4.23 -2.24
CA GLN A 68 30.80 2.81 -2.15
C GLN A 68 29.44 2.52 -2.76
N LEU A 69 28.54 3.50 -2.70
CA LEU A 69 27.26 3.51 -3.37
C LEU A 69 27.16 4.80 -4.20
N HIS A 70 26.72 4.69 -5.43
CA HIS A 70 26.56 5.86 -6.31
C HIS A 70 25.25 6.58 -6.03
N ALA A 71 24.17 5.85 -5.90
CA ALA A 71 22.85 6.38 -5.57
C ALA A 71 21.96 5.31 -4.98
N LEU A 72 20.96 5.72 -4.21
CA LEU A 72 19.83 4.90 -3.78
C LEU A 72 18.55 5.59 -4.18
N ALA A 73 17.60 4.84 -4.74
CA ALA A 73 16.29 5.36 -5.11
C ALA A 73 15.17 4.44 -4.61
N VAL A 74 14.07 5.06 -4.19
CA VAL A 74 12.87 4.38 -3.73
C VAL A 74 11.67 4.99 -4.45
N THR A 75 10.84 4.16 -5.07
CA THR A 75 9.66 4.64 -5.81
C THR A 75 8.38 4.36 -5.02
N ALA A 76 7.53 5.37 -4.90
CA ALA A 76 6.22 5.27 -4.27
C ALA A 76 5.16 6.00 -5.12
N SER A 77 3.89 5.67 -4.92
CA SER A 77 2.76 6.31 -5.59
C SER A 77 2.12 7.34 -4.66
N SER A 78 2.00 8.59 -5.10
CA SER A 78 1.32 9.64 -4.36
C SER A 78 -0.19 9.46 -4.44
N TYR A 79 -0.86 9.47 -3.29
CA TYR A 79 -2.33 9.47 -3.21
C TYR A 79 -2.94 10.84 -3.55
N SER A 80 -2.17 11.91 -3.38
CA SER A 80 -2.67 13.27 -3.63
C SER A 80 -2.62 13.64 -5.10
N SER A 81 -1.48 13.42 -5.78
CA SER A 81 -1.29 13.78 -7.19
C SER A 81 -1.54 12.62 -8.15
N GLY A 82 -1.58 11.37 -7.66
CA GLY A 82 -1.65 10.18 -8.50
C GLY A 82 -0.37 9.90 -9.28
N GLU A 83 0.70 10.62 -9.00
CA GLU A 83 1.99 10.47 -9.67
C GLU A 83 2.85 9.41 -9.02
N HIS A 84 3.77 8.84 -9.82
CA HIS A 84 4.88 8.06 -9.31
C HIS A 84 6.02 8.99 -8.91
N VAL A 85 6.41 8.91 -7.65
CA VAL A 85 7.51 9.69 -7.10
C VAL A 85 8.68 8.77 -6.83
N THR A 86 9.82 9.05 -7.46
CA THR A 86 11.09 8.42 -7.16
C THR A 86 11.89 9.34 -6.25
N PHE A 87 11.96 8.99 -4.98
CA PHE A 87 12.86 9.62 -4.03
C PHE A 87 14.25 9.06 -4.21
N PHE A 88 15.26 9.90 -4.31
CA PHE A 88 16.63 9.42 -4.47
C PHE A 88 17.65 10.25 -3.68
N ASN A 89 18.72 9.57 -3.27
CA ASN A 89 19.92 10.19 -2.71
C ASN A 89 21.12 9.70 -3.51
N ALA A 90 22.00 10.58 -3.95
CA ALA A 90 23.12 10.27 -4.82
C ALA A 90 24.41 10.92 -4.33
N ALA A 91 25.57 10.34 -4.68
CA ALA A 91 26.89 10.82 -4.33
C ALA A 91 27.27 12.14 -5.03
N GLY A 92 26.53 12.52 -6.07
CA GLY A 92 26.78 13.73 -6.85
C GLY A 92 25.48 14.48 -7.13
N LYS A 93 25.60 15.64 -7.80
CA LYS A 93 24.43 16.39 -8.24
C LYS A 93 23.77 15.64 -9.40
N VAL A 94 22.56 15.20 -9.19
CA VAL A 94 21.70 14.62 -10.21
C VAL A 94 20.48 15.53 -10.37
N ASP A 95 20.24 15.98 -11.61
CA ASP A 95 19.08 16.83 -11.87
C ASP A 95 17.78 16.00 -11.81
N PRO A 96 16.73 16.53 -11.18
CA PRO A 96 15.41 15.91 -11.21
C PRO A 96 14.93 15.69 -12.64
N TRP A 97 14.34 14.51 -12.90
CA TRP A 97 13.79 14.22 -14.23
C TRP A 97 12.26 14.11 -14.18
N PRO A 98 11.54 15.14 -14.61
CA PRO A 98 10.10 15.05 -14.74
C PRO A 98 9.74 14.31 -16.03
N ARG A 99 8.79 13.37 -15.92
CA ARG A 99 8.09 12.77 -17.06
C ARG A 99 6.61 12.79 -16.78
N SER A 100 5.80 12.58 -17.79
CA SER A 100 4.34 12.47 -17.61
C SER A 100 4.00 11.47 -16.51
N GLN A 101 3.37 11.95 -15.42
CA GLN A 101 2.97 11.18 -14.23
C GLN A 101 4.12 10.53 -13.44
N ARG A 102 5.37 10.92 -13.68
CA ARG A 102 6.55 10.39 -12.97
C ARG A 102 7.51 11.53 -12.68
N ILE A 103 7.82 11.70 -11.42
CA ILE A 103 8.76 12.72 -10.96
C ILE A 103 9.86 12.06 -10.12
N ALA A 104 11.05 12.59 -10.21
CA ALA A 104 12.15 12.22 -9.35
C ALA A 104 12.54 13.40 -8.47
N VAL A 105 12.69 13.13 -7.19
CA VAL A 105 12.95 14.15 -6.16
C VAL A 105 14.19 13.75 -5.36
N PRO A 106 15.22 14.60 -5.32
CA PRO A 106 16.32 14.39 -4.40
C PRO A 106 15.80 14.53 -2.97
N SER A 107 16.05 13.51 -2.14
CA SER A 107 15.57 13.47 -0.78
C SER A 107 16.50 12.65 0.11
N PRO A 108 16.75 13.07 1.34
CA PRO A 108 17.34 12.17 2.33
C PRO A 108 16.38 10.99 2.57
N LEU A 109 16.83 9.79 2.23
CA LEU A 109 15.99 8.61 2.33
C LEU A 109 15.91 8.08 3.77
N GLY A 110 14.68 7.90 4.25
CA GLY A 110 14.35 7.32 5.55
C GLY A 110 13.49 6.06 5.42
N TYR A 111 13.16 5.45 6.55
CA TYR A 111 12.33 4.23 6.60
C TYR A 111 10.90 4.48 6.12
N GLU A 112 10.39 5.71 6.25
CA GLU A 112 9.10 6.12 5.72
C GLU A 112 9.00 5.95 4.19
N HIS A 113 10.09 6.17 3.46
CA HIS A 113 10.14 5.94 2.02
C HIS A 113 10.05 4.45 1.67
N LEU A 114 10.75 3.59 2.43
CA LEU A 114 10.69 2.14 2.24
C LEU A 114 9.29 1.59 2.58
N LEU A 115 8.70 2.06 3.67
CA LEU A 115 7.35 1.70 4.07
C LEU A 115 6.31 2.18 3.05
N ALA A 116 6.45 3.39 2.52
CA ALA A 116 5.61 3.92 1.46
C ALA A 116 5.68 3.06 0.21
N SER A 117 6.89 2.70 -0.21
CA SER A 117 7.13 1.86 -1.40
C SER A 117 6.54 0.45 -1.30
N SER A 118 6.35 -0.06 -0.09
CA SER A 118 5.79 -1.39 0.18
C SER A 118 4.34 -1.38 0.67
N ALA A 119 3.72 -0.20 0.80
CA ALA A 119 2.37 -0.05 1.32
C ALA A 119 1.31 -0.36 0.25
N ILE A 120 1.05 -1.66 0.02
CA ILE A 120 0.01 -2.13 -0.91
C ILE A 120 -1.35 -1.59 -0.46
N PRO A 121 -2.08 -0.85 -1.34
CA PRO A 121 -3.39 -0.30 -1.03
C PRO A 121 -4.35 -1.35 -0.49
N PHE A 122 -5.19 -0.94 0.46
CA PHE A 122 -6.14 -1.77 1.21
C PHE A 122 -5.49 -2.77 2.17
N ILE A 123 -4.31 -3.32 1.86
CA ILE A 123 -3.62 -4.29 2.71
C ILE A 123 -2.86 -3.58 3.82
N PHE A 124 -2.02 -2.61 3.45
CA PHE A 124 -1.23 -1.82 4.40
C PHE A 124 -1.69 -0.36 4.45
N PRO A 125 -1.50 0.32 5.59
CA PRO A 125 -1.83 1.73 5.69
C PRO A 125 -0.91 2.55 4.78
N PRO A 126 -1.43 3.64 4.16
CA PRO A 126 -0.59 4.59 3.46
C PRO A 126 0.42 5.20 4.44
N THR A 127 1.62 5.44 3.96
CA THR A 127 2.69 6.03 4.75
C THR A 127 2.82 7.52 4.44
N ARG A 128 2.92 8.34 5.47
CA ARG A 128 3.22 9.75 5.32
C ARG A 128 4.73 9.92 5.11
N VAL A 129 5.09 10.64 4.06
CA VAL A 129 6.44 11.12 3.83
C VAL A 129 6.41 12.63 3.98
N ASP A 130 7.31 13.16 4.80
CA ASP A 130 7.48 14.60 5.00
C ASP A 130 8.76 15.05 4.28
N GLY A 131 8.69 16.16 3.55
CA GLY A 131 9.82 16.71 2.80
C GLY A 131 9.41 17.95 2.01
N GLU A 132 10.37 18.79 1.68
CA GLU A 132 10.12 20.01 0.90
C GLU A 132 9.56 19.66 -0.49
N GLY A 133 8.37 20.18 -0.79
CA GLY A 133 7.71 20.04 -2.09
C GLY A 133 7.04 18.71 -2.38
N GLN A 134 7.19 17.70 -1.49
CA GLN A 134 6.62 16.35 -1.69
C GLN A 134 6.01 15.75 -0.41
N ALA A 135 5.65 16.59 0.54
CA ALA A 135 4.94 16.13 1.73
C ALA A 135 3.56 15.55 1.35
N GLY A 136 3.27 14.31 1.76
CA GLY A 136 2.01 13.67 1.40
C GLY A 136 1.87 12.24 1.88
N TRP A 137 0.77 11.61 1.46
CA TRP A 137 0.49 10.20 1.70
C TRP A 137 0.86 9.38 0.47
N TYR A 138 1.59 8.30 0.71
CA TYR A 138 2.14 7.45 -0.33
C TYR A 138 1.78 5.99 -0.11
N GLY A 139 1.73 5.25 -1.20
CA GLY A 139 1.53 3.82 -1.26
C GLY A 139 2.47 3.15 -2.24
N ASP A 140 2.28 1.84 -2.44
CA ASP A 140 3.15 0.98 -3.24
C ASP A 140 3.46 1.56 -4.63
N GLY A 141 4.75 1.66 -4.92
CA GLY A 141 5.25 2.12 -6.20
C GLY A 141 5.00 1.14 -7.36
N SER A 142 4.73 -0.14 -7.09
CA SER A 142 4.51 -1.15 -8.13
C SER A 142 3.14 -1.08 -8.79
N MET A 143 2.19 -0.36 -8.20
CA MET A 143 0.79 -0.27 -8.65
C MET A 143 0.61 0.12 -10.12
N ARG A 144 1.52 0.92 -10.65
CA ARG A 144 1.49 1.39 -12.05
C ARG A 144 2.76 1.09 -12.83
N GLN A 145 3.73 0.45 -12.19
CA GLN A 145 5.03 0.19 -12.79
C GLN A 145 5.59 -1.15 -12.30
N THR A 146 5.41 -2.18 -13.11
CA THR A 146 5.88 -3.53 -12.81
C THR A 146 7.40 -3.68 -12.87
N ALA A 147 8.12 -2.79 -13.58
CA ALA A 147 9.56 -2.82 -13.71
C ALA A 147 10.17 -1.39 -13.66
N PRO A 148 10.54 -0.89 -12.46
CA PRO A 148 11.07 0.47 -12.27
C PRO A 148 12.56 0.56 -12.69
N LEU A 149 12.89 0.34 -13.96
CA LEU A 149 14.26 0.40 -14.47
C LEU A 149 14.73 1.83 -14.74
N SER A 150 13.79 2.72 -15.05
CA SER A 150 14.07 4.10 -15.42
C SER A 150 14.89 4.87 -14.37
N PRO A 151 14.62 4.77 -13.06
CA PRO A 151 15.44 5.44 -12.05
C PRO A 151 16.90 5.01 -12.09
N ALA A 152 17.19 3.72 -12.22
CA ALA A 152 18.56 3.23 -12.28
C ALA A 152 19.32 3.80 -13.48
N ILE A 153 18.68 3.87 -14.64
CA ILE A 153 19.28 4.43 -15.87
C ILE A 153 19.54 5.94 -15.68
N HIS A 154 18.58 6.69 -15.16
CA HIS A 154 18.75 8.14 -14.91
C HIS A 154 19.82 8.43 -13.86
N LEU A 155 20.03 7.52 -12.93
CA LEU A 155 21.09 7.60 -11.93
C LEU A 155 22.45 7.10 -12.44
N GLY A 156 22.58 6.78 -13.75
CA GLY A 156 23.85 6.46 -14.40
C GLY A 156 24.25 4.99 -14.40
N ALA A 157 23.31 4.06 -14.17
CA ALA A 157 23.63 2.64 -14.23
C ALA A 157 23.90 2.19 -15.67
N GLU A 158 25.08 1.61 -15.91
CA GLU A 158 25.49 1.03 -17.21
C GLU A 158 25.03 -0.43 -17.33
N ARG A 159 24.86 -1.11 -16.22
CA ARG A 159 24.43 -2.52 -16.16
C ARG A 159 23.31 -2.65 -15.13
N LEU A 160 22.31 -3.47 -15.46
CA LEU A 160 21.13 -3.68 -14.60
C LEU A 160 21.02 -5.14 -14.22
N LEU A 161 20.97 -5.41 -12.91
CA LEU A 161 20.52 -6.67 -12.36
C LEU A 161 19.09 -6.48 -11.84
N ILE A 162 18.15 -7.25 -12.40
CA ILE A 162 16.73 -7.15 -12.05
C ILE A 162 16.35 -8.33 -11.18
N ILE A 163 15.91 -8.05 -9.95
CA ILE A 163 15.40 -9.06 -9.03
C ILE A 163 13.89 -8.90 -8.94
N GLY A 164 13.14 -9.82 -9.52
CA GLY A 164 11.68 -9.82 -9.51
C GLY A 164 11.14 -10.88 -8.57
N ALA A 165 10.02 -10.57 -7.89
CA ALA A 165 9.28 -11.51 -7.06
C ALA A 165 8.21 -12.30 -7.84
N GLY A 166 8.03 -12.02 -9.14
CA GLY A 166 7.04 -12.68 -10.00
C GLY A 166 7.48 -14.08 -10.44
N ARG A 167 6.50 -14.95 -10.69
CA ARG A 167 6.77 -16.21 -11.38
C ARG A 167 7.18 -15.91 -12.82
N MET A 168 8.28 -16.49 -13.28
CA MET A 168 8.50 -16.59 -14.72
C MET A 168 7.34 -17.42 -15.30
N HIS A 169 6.62 -16.85 -16.25
CA HIS A 169 5.66 -17.62 -17.01
C HIS A 169 6.46 -18.66 -17.80
N GLY A 170 6.18 -19.93 -17.59
CA GLY A 170 6.61 -20.97 -18.49
C GLY A 170 6.07 -20.70 -19.91
N PRO A 171 6.55 -21.39 -20.94
CA PRO A 171 5.99 -21.29 -22.27
C PRO A 171 4.46 -21.48 -22.17
N PRO A 172 3.68 -20.74 -22.97
CA PRO A 172 2.22 -20.82 -22.92
C PRO A 172 1.81 -22.29 -23.08
N VAL A 173 1.18 -22.83 -22.05
CA VAL A 173 0.56 -24.16 -22.14
C VAL A 173 -0.60 -23.96 -23.11
N GLN A 174 -0.49 -24.55 -24.31
CA GLN A 174 -1.63 -24.57 -25.22
C GLN A 174 -2.73 -25.38 -24.54
N PRO A 175 -3.94 -24.82 -24.37
CA PRO A 175 -5.05 -25.58 -23.87
C PRO A 175 -5.30 -26.78 -24.80
N PRO A 176 -5.70 -27.95 -24.27
CA PRO A 176 -6.05 -29.08 -25.11
C PRO A 176 -7.15 -28.67 -26.09
N PRO A 177 -7.13 -29.16 -27.33
CA PRO A 177 -8.01 -28.71 -28.42
C PRO A 177 -9.52 -28.94 -28.18
N ASP A 178 -9.89 -29.63 -27.12
CA ASP A 178 -11.29 -29.99 -26.79
C ASP A 178 -11.80 -29.37 -25.46
N GLU A 179 -11.18 -28.32 -24.94
CA GLU A 179 -11.68 -27.67 -23.74
C GLU A 179 -12.91 -26.80 -24.09
N ALA A 180 -14.08 -27.23 -23.64
CA ALA A 180 -15.30 -26.45 -23.82
C ALA A 180 -15.19 -25.09 -23.12
N PRO A 181 -15.73 -24.01 -23.70
CA PRO A 181 -15.67 -22.69 -23.08
C PRO A 181 -16.31 -22.72 -21.69
N PRO A 182 -15.76 -22.00 -20.71
CA PRO A 182 -16.33 -21.94 -19.36
C PRO A 182 -17.78 -21.43 -19.44
N THR A 183 -18.70 -22.21 -18.93
CA THR A 183 -20.11 -21.78 -18.74
C THR A 183 -20.18 -20.78 -17.59
N LEU A 184 -20.83 -19.63 -17.83
CA LEU A 184 -21.13 -18.60 -16.84
C LEU A 184 -22.18 -19.10 -15.83
#